data_48df8e76683030633c7d133e87d05a8a
#
_entry.id   48df8e76683030633c7d133e87d05a8a
#
_cell.length_a   1.000
_cell.length_b   1.000
_cell.length_c   1.000
_cell.angle_alpha   90.00
_cell.angle_beta   90.00
_cell.angle_gamma   90.00
#
_symmetry.space_group_name_H-M   'P 1'
#
loop_
_entity.id
_entity.type
_entity.pdbx_description
1 polymer ?
#
loop_
_entity_poly.entity_id
_entity_poly.type
_entity_poly.pdbx_seq_one_letter_code
_entity_poly.pdbx_strand_id
1 'polypeptide(L)'
;MATSFIDKARISVRAGNGGNGSVSFHREKYVAAGGPDGGDGGRGGSIILQVDDNMSTLMDFRYKRKYEAGNGADGQGARKTGKDGTDLVIKVPRGTLVRDAETGEIMQDMSGSEPYVLCKGGRGGWGNSHFATPTRQVPRFAKAGLPGEAHDVILELKLLADVGLVGFPNVGKSTLLSVVSKAQPKIANYHFTTLFPNLGVVWVEDGVSFVMADIPGIIEGASEGAGLGHDFLRHVDRCRLLVHVVDVSGSEGRYPVEDFDAINAELKQYSPDLAERPQIVAANKVDILPPDSDNLERLRSHVEALGYTLLEISAAAHQGTRELVKKTAEMLSVLPPVTVYEPEYVPKAPVIDASAPLDIHREDDGTWIVEGPWLRQVMGNVNFADYESRMWFDKVLRDNGFFQKLEEMGIQDGDIVSLYDFEFEYQR
;
A
#
# COMPACT_ATOMS: atom_id res chain seq x y z
N MET A 1 4.38 -23.15 -18.04
CA MET A 1 5.25 -22.53 -17.02
C MET A 1 4.37 -22.29 -15.82
N ALA A 2 4.70 -22.88 -14.66
CA ALA A 2 3.95 -22.64 -13.42
C ALA A 2 4.09 -21.17 -13.04
N THR A 3 2.99 -20.43 -13.05
CA THR A 3 2.94 -19.04 -12.60
C THR A 3 3.12 -19.03 -11.09
N SER A 4 4.32 -18.67 -10.62
CA SER A 4 4.63 -18.51 -9.20
C SER A 4 3.70 -17.41 -8.62
N PHE A 5 2.91 -17.73 -7.61
CA PHE A 5 2.14 -16.73 -6.85
C PHE A 5 3.09 -15.96 -5.95
N ILE A 6 2.94 -14.65 -5.90
CA ILE A 6 3.75 -13.76 -5.06
C ILE A 6 2.81 -12.96 -4.19
N ASP A 7 2.96 -13.13 -2.89
CA ASP A 7 2.22 -12.46 -1.82
C ASP A 7 2.98 -11.29 -1.19
N LYS A 8 4.30 -11.22 -1.43
CA LYS A 8 5.16 -10.18 -0.88
C LYS A 8 6.16 -9.68 -1.91
N ALA A 9 6.19 -8.37 -2.13
CA ALA A 9 7.11 -7.73 -3.07
C ALA A 9 7.67 -6.43 -2.49
N ARG A 10 8.99 -6.25 -2.61
CA ARG A 10 9.64 -4.98 -2.28
C ARG A 10 9.79 -4.14 -3.54
N ILE A 11 9.33 -2.89 -3.46
CA ILE A 11 9.45 -1.90 -4.54
C ILE A 11 10.02 -0.60 -4.01
N SER A 12 10.75 0.11 -4.88
CA SER A 12 11.21 1.47 -4.64
C SER A 12 10.36 2.42 -5.46
N VAL A 13 9.82 3.43 -4.82
CA VAL A 13 8.92 4.40 -5.42
C VAL A 13 9.47 5.81 -5.24
N ARG A 14 9.44 6.61 -6.28
CA ARG A 14 9.91 7.99 -6.26
C ARG A 14 8.91 8.89 -6.99
N ALA A 15 8.39 9.87 -6.29
CA ALA A 15 7.59 10.93 -6.90
C ALA A 15 8.48 11.87 -7.73
N GLY A 16 7.88 12.57 -8.68
CA GLY A 16 8.57 13.53 -9.52
C GLY A 16 9.04 14.75 -8.74
N ASN A 17 10.16 15.30 -9.11
CA ASN A 17 10.66 16.57 -8.57
C ASN A 17 9.85 17.72 -9.16
N GLY A 18 9.68 18.81 -8.40
CA GLY A 18 9.17 20.07 -8.93
C GLY A 18 10.17 20.72 -9.89
N GLY A 19 9.66 21.37 -10.93
CA GLY A 19 10.46 22.20 -11.83
C GLY A 19 10.95 23.48 -11.15
N ASN A 20 12.04 24.03 -11.63
CA ASN A 20 12.60 25.28 -11.11
C ASN A 20 11.78 26.48 -11.59
N GLY A 21 11.69 27.53 -10.77
CA GLY A 21 11.22 28.83 -11.20
C GLY A 21 12.23 29.47 -12.17
N SER A 22 11.74 30.32 -13.05
CA SER A 22 12.54 30.99 -14.06
C SER A 22 12.92 32.40 -13.62
N VAL A 23 14.15 32.81 -13.97
CA VAL A 23 14.60 34.20 -13.92
C VAL A 23 14.51 34.78 -15.31
N SER A 24 13.53 35.64 -15.55
CA SER A 24 13.33 36.29 -16.84
C SER A 24 12.84 37.73 -16.64
N PHE A 25 13.15 38.58 -17.62
CA PHE A 25 12.76 40.00 -17.64
C PHE A 25 12.05 40.28 -18.93
N HIS A 26 10.98 41.06 -18.84
CA HIS A 26 10.23 41.49 -20.00
C HIS A 26 11.13 42.36 -20.93
N ARG A 27 11.14 42.01 -22.19
CA ARG A 27 11.94 42.75 -23.21
C ARG A 27 11.02 43.13 -24.34
N GLU A 28 10.86 44.43 -24.55
CA GLU A 28 10.17 44.98 -25.71
C GLU A 28 11.07 46.00 -26.46
N LYS A 29 10.74 46.21 -27.73
CA LYS A 29 11.43 47.21 -28.50
C LYS A 29 11.17 48.59 -27.90
N TYR A 30 12.23 49.27 -27.53
CA TYR A 30 12.25 50.61 -26.83
C TYR A 30 11.97 50.58 -25.33
N VAL A 31 11.88 49.41 -24.67
CA VAL A 31 11.85 49.31 -23.20
C VAL A 31 13.20 48.77 -22.72
N ALA A 32 14.03 49.66 -22.18
CA ALA A 32 15.41 49.30 -21.78
C ALA A 32 15.46 48.40 -20.56
N ALA A 33 14.47 48.46 -19.65
CA ALA A 33 14.38 47.65 -18.44
C ALA A 33 12.91 47.30 -18.20
N GLY A 34 12.48 46.11 -18.68
CA GLY A 34 11.18 45.52 -18.34
C GLY A 34 11.22 44.88 -16.96
N GLY A 35 10.08 44.79 -16.29
CA GLY A 35 9.94 44.14 -15.00
C GLY A 35 10.19 42.62 -15.08
N PRO A 36 10.32 41.94 -13.91
CA PRO A 36 10.51 40.48 -13.85
C PRO A 36 9.29 39.77 -14.39
N ASP A 37 9.50 38.80 -15.27
CA ASP A 37 8.48 38.04 -15.95
C ASP A 37 8.73 36.51 -15.94
N GLY A 38 9.62 36.05 -15.09
CA GLY A 38 9.86 34.62 -14.93
C GLY A 38 8.64 33.91 -14.34
N GLY A 39 8.26 32.80 -14.95
CA GLY A 39 7.18 31.93 -14.52
C GLY A 39 7.62 30.87 -13.54
N ASP A 40 6.67 30.23 -12.89
CA ASP A 40 6.90 29.20 -11.88
C ASP A 40 7.23 27.85 -12.54
N GLY A 41 7.95 27.00 -11.81
CA GLY A 41 8.10 25.60 -12.17
C GLY A 41 6.80 24.81 -11.96
N GLY A 42 6.60 23.78 -12.74
CA GLY A 42 5.48 22.85 -12.58
C GLY A 42 5.68 21.94 -11.37
N ARG A 43 4.60 21.43 -10.81
CA ARG A 43 4.63 20.42 -9.74
C ARG A 43 5.14 19.08 -10.29
N GLY A 44 5.89 18.30 -9.51
CA GLY A 44 6.20 16.90 -9.80
C GLY A 44 4.96 16.01 -9.69
N GLY A 45 4.93 14.93 -10.45
CA GLY A 45 3.88 13.91 -10.38
C GLY A 45 3.95 13.10 -9.10
N SER A 46 2.81 12.70 -8.57
CA SER A 46 2.68 11.84 -7.38
C SER A 46 2.63 10.36 -7.77
N ILE A 47 2.91 9.47 -6.82
CA ILE A 47 2.68 8.02 -6.95
C ILE A 47 1.43 7.67 -6.17
N ILE A 48 0.48 7.06 -6.86
CA ILE A 48 -0.84 6.74 -6.34
C ILE A 48 -1.04 5.23 -6.42
N LEU A 49 -1.39 4.59 -5.32
CA LEU A 49 -1.85 3.20 -5.30
C LEU A 49 -3.35 3.17 -5.52
N GLN A 50 -3.80 2.26 -6.37
CA GLN A 50 -5.22 2.05 -6.63
C GLN A 50 -5.53 0.55 -6.64
N VAL A 51 -6.63 0.17 -6.00
CA VAL A 51 -7.10 -1.21 -6.00
C VAL A 51 -7.64 -1.59 -7.38
N ASP A 52 -7.25 -2.76 -7.88
CA ASP A 52 -7.80 -3.39 -9.06
C ASP A 52 -8.30 -4.80 -8.70
N ASP A 53 -9.61 -4.98 -8.68
CA ASP A 53 -10.27 -6.25 -8.31
C ASP A 53 -10.00 -7.39 -9.31
N ASN A 54 -9.44 -7.08 -10.50
CA ASN A 54 -9.03 -8.09 -11.46
C ASN A 54 -7.63 -8.65 -11.16
N MET A 55 -6.90 -8.04 -10.24
CA MET A 55 -5.58 -8.51 -9.80
C MET A 55 -5.72 -9.40 -8.57
N SER A 56 -5.06 -10.56 -8.59
CA SER A 56 -5.05 -11.52 -7.48
C SER A 56 -3.64 -11.81 -6.93
N THR A 57 -2.60 -11.25 -7.51
CA THR A 57 -1.20 -11.51 -7.13
C THR A 57 -0.33 -10.27 -7.28
N LEU A 58 0.80 -10.25 -6.56
CA LEU A 58 1.82 -9.20 -6.69
C LEU A 58 2.92 -9.56 -7.72
N MET A 59 2.63 -10.47 -8.68
CA MET A 59 3.63 -10.99 -9.60
C MET A 59 4.31 -9.91 -10.45
N ASP A 60 3.57 -8.90 -10.88
CA ASP A 60 4.10 -7.81 -11.72
C ASP A 60 5.22 -7.05 -11.01
N PHE A 61 5.15 -6.95 -9.69
CA PHE A 61 6.13 -6.27 -8.84
C PHE A 61 7.45 -7.02 -8.68
N ARG A 62 7.49 -8.32 -9.04
CA ARG A 62 8.73 -9.10 -9.10
C ARG A 62 9.63 -8.65 -10.25
N TYR A 63 9.01 -8.30 -11.37
CA TYR A 63 9.72 -7.92 -12.58
C TYR A 63 10.05 -6.43 -12.61
N LYS A 64 9.10 -5.60 -12.21
CA LYS A 64 9.30 -4.16 -12.12
C LYS A 64 9.32 -3.74 -10.65
N ARG A 65 10.50 -3.34 -10.17
CA ARG A 65 10.73 -2.97 -8.76
C ARG A 65 10.91 -1.47 -8.53
N LYS A 66 11.11 -0.70 -9.60
CA LYS A 66 11.29 0.75 -9.53
C LYS A 66 10.17 1.47 -10.26
N TYR A 67 9.59 2.44 -9.58
CA TYR A 67 8.48 3.23 -10.08
C TYR A 67 8.78 4.70 -9.85
N GLU A 68 8.78 5.48 -10.94
CA GLU A 68 9.09 6.90 -10.90
C GLU A 68 7.98 7.66 -11.62
N ALA A 69 7.47 8.73 -10.98
CA ALA A 69 6.52 9.64 -11.57
C ALA A 69 7.23 10.75 -12.36
N GLY A 70 6.50 11.48 -13.19
CA GLY A 70 7.05 12.53 -14.02
C GLY A 70 7.53 13.74 -13.23
N ASN A 71 8.67 14.33 -13.61
CA ASN A 71 9.11 15.60 -13.03
C ASN A 71 8.30 16.76 -13.60
N GLY A 72 8.13 17.82 -12.81
CA GLY A 72 7.63 19.11 -13.28
C GLY A 72 8.63 19.78 -14.21
N ALA A 73 8.15 20.47 -15.22
CA ALA A 73 8.99 21.27 -16.11
C ALA A 73 9.35 22.61 -15.46
N ASP A 74 10.50 23.14 -15.82
CA ASP A 74 10.93 24.46 -15.36
C ASP A 74 10.02 25.57 -15.90
N GLY A 75 9.89 26.66 -15.14
CA GLY A 75 9.21 27.87 -15.57
C GLY A 75 9.94 28.54 -16.73
N GLN A 76 9.23 29.36 -17.48
CA GLN A 76 9.76 30.08 -18.62
C GLN A 76 9.48 31.59 -18.51
N GLY A 77 10.07 32.37 -19.40
CA GLY A 77 9.79 33.78 -19.51
C GLY A 77 8.31 34.06 -19.89
N ALA A 78 7.94 35.34 -19.85
CA ALA A 78 6.57 35.79 -20.07
C ALA A 78 5.54 35.18 -19.10
N ARG A 79 5.96 34.94 -17.85
CA ARG A 79 5.18 34.33 -16.76
C ARG A 79 4.58 32.96 -17.10
N LYS A 80 5.21 32.22 -18.01
CA LYS A 80 4.74 30.88 -18.37
C LYS A 80 5.16 29.86 -17.32
N THR A 81 4.18 29.29 -16.63
CA THR A 81 4.39 28.21 -15.68
C THR A 81 4.81 26.93 -16.40
N GLY A 82 5.78 26.22 -15.84
CA GLY A 82 6.17 24.91 -16.32
C GLY A 82 5.02 23.90 -16.23
N LYS A 83 5.01 22.93 -17.13
CA LYS A 83 3.99 21.87 -17.13
C LYS A 83 4.21 20.97 -15.90
N ASP A 84 3.11 20.58 -15.23
CA ASP A 84 3.14 19.60 -14.16
C ASP A 84 3.59 18.22 -14.66
N GLY A 85 4.31 17.50 -13.80
CA GLY A 85 4.66 16.10 -14.01
C GLY A 85 3.42 15.22 -13.97
N THR A 86 3.45 14.13 -14.72
CA THR A 86 2.35 13.16 -14.75
C THR A 86 2.39 12.28 -13.51
N ASP A 87 1.25 12.12 -12.86
CA ASP A 87 1.09 11.17 -11.76
C ASP A 87 1.22 9.72 -12.29
N LEU A 88 1.78 8.85 -11.47
CA LEU A 88 1.89 7.42 -11.76
C LEU A 88 0.93 6.64 -10.88
N VAL A 89 -0.07 6.01 -11.51
CA VAL A 89 -0.99 5.11 -10.83
C VAL A 89 -0.44 3.68 -10.88
N ILE A 90 -0.25 3.08 -9.71
CA ILE A 90 0.18 1.70 -9.54
C ILE A 90 -1.02 0.90 -9.05
N LYS A 91 -1.45 -0.08 -9.83
CA LYS A 91 -2.55 -0.97 -9.50
C LYS A 91 -2.08 -2.08 -8.58
N VAL A 92 -2.83 -2.33 -7.52
CA VAL A 92 -2.58 -3.39 -6.53
C VAL A 92 -3.82 -4.22 -6.29
N PRO A 93 -3.69 -5.51 -5.96
CA PRO A 93 -4.83 -6.33 -5.54
C PRO A 93 -5.50 -5.77 -4.30
N ARG A 94 -6.81 -6.01 -4.16
CA ARG A 94 -7.54 -5.69 -2.94
C ARG A 94 -6.95 -6.43 -1.73
N GLY A 95 -6.86 -5.76 -0.57
CA GLY A 95 -6.26 -6.32 0.63
C GLY A 95 -4.73 -6.34 0.64
N THR A 96 -4.09 -5.55 -0.21
CA THR A 96 -2.64 -5.33 -0.14
C THR A 96 -2.31 -4.41 1.03
N LEU A 97 -1.44 -4.87 1.93
CA LEU A 97 -0.81 -4.04 2.95
C LEU A 97 0.43 -3.38 2.37
N VAL A 98 0.54 -2.09 2.59
CA VAL A 98 1.72 -1.30 2.23
C VAL A 98 2.49 -1.03 3.51
N ARG A 99 3.73 -1.55 3.59
CA ARG A 99 4.61 -1.34 4.74
C ARG A 99 5.85 -0.57 4.33
N ASP A 100 6.33 0.28 5.22
CA ASP A 100 7.66 0.85 5.08
C ASP A 100 8.72 -0.25 5.15
N ALA A 101 9.70 -0.23 4.26
CA ALA A 101 10.70 -1.30 4.16
C ALA A 101 11.79 -1.22 5.24
N GLU A 102 11.94 -0.08 5.92
CA GLU A 102 12.93 0.13 6.97
C GLU A 102 12.33 -0.15 8.35
N THR A 103 11.16 0.41 8.64
CA THR A 103 10.52 0.28 9.97
C THR A 103 9.60 -0.93 10.06
N GLY A 104 9.06 -1.42 8.94
CA GLY A 104 8.06 -2.47 8.89
C GLY A 104 6.64 -1.99 9.26
N GLU A 105 6.47 -0.71 9.59
CA GLU A 105 5.19 -0.12 9.98
C GLU A 105 4.20 -0.10 8.80
N ILE A 106 2.91 -0.21 9.11
CA ILE A 106 1.86 -0.16 8.11
C ILE A 106 1.63 1.29 7.68
N MET A 107 1.90 1.58 6.41
CA MET A 107 1.61 2.88 5.80
C MET A 107 0.15 2.97 5.38
N GLN A 108 -0.39 1.91 4.78
CA GLN A 108 -1.78 1.85 4.32
C GLN A 108 -2.26 0.42 4.12
N ASP A 109 -3.54 0.20 4.39
CA ASP A 109 -4.30 -1.00 4.05
C ASP A 109 -5.19 -0.74 2.83
N MET A 110 -4.90 -1.41 1.71
CA MET A 110 -5.62 -1.26 0.44
C MET A 110 -6.84 -2.20 0.36
N SER A 111 -7.60 -2.33 1.44
CA SER A 111 -8.86 -3.09 1.46
C SER A 111 -10.05 -2.28 0.90
N GLY A 112 -9.99 -0.95 0.98
CA GLY A 112 -10.97 -0.03 0.38
C GLY A 112 -10.76 0.17 -1.12
N SER A 113 -11.67 0.92 -1.75
CA SER A 113 -11.56 1.28 -3.18
C SER A 113 -10.89 2.63 -3.41
N GLU A 114 -10.67 3.40 -2.35
CA GLU A 114 -10.12 4.74 -2.45
C GLU A 114 -8.64 4.71 -2.84
N PRO A 115 -8.21 5.57 -3.77
CA PRO A 115 -6.81 5.66 -4.13
C PRO A 115 -6.00 6.27 -2.98
N TYR A 116 -4.80 5.74 -2.75
CA TYR A 116 -3.87 6.21 -1.74
C TYR A 116 -2.65 6.88 -2.37
N VAL A 117 -2.35 8.11 -1.95
CA VAL A 117 -1.14 8.83 -2.39
C VAL A 117 0.03 8.34 -1.57
N LEU A 118 0.85 7.44 -2.15
CA LEU A 118 2.01 6.85 -1.48
C LEU A 118 3.21 7.82 -1.41
N CYS A 119 3.46 8.56 -2.49
CA CYS A 119 4.51 9.58 -2.54
C CYS A 119 3.97 10.85 -3.18
N LYS A 120 4.16 11.98 -2.54
CA LYS A 120 3.76 13.29 -3.07
C LYS A 120 4.83 13.87 -3.98
N GLY A 121 4.41 14.39 -5.13
CA GLY A 121 5.28 15.13 -6.03
C GLY A 121 5.83 16.41 -5.41
N GLY A 122 7.07 16.74 -5.77
CA GLY A 122 7.73 17.94 -5.31
C GLY A 122 7.02 19.21 -5.79
N ARG A 123 7.00 20.24 -4.97
CA ARG A 123 6.43 21.55 -5.33
C ARG A 123 7.33 22.25 -6.33
N GLY A 124 6.74 22.87 -7.36
CA GLY A 124 7.46 23.75 -8.28
C GLY A 124 8.00 25.01 -7.60
N GLY A 125 9.15 25.47 -8.05
CA GLY A 125 9.79 26.69 -7.57
C GLY A 125 9.09 27.94 -8.12
N TRP A 126 9.10 29.02 -7.38
CA TRP A 126 8.55 30.30 -7.82
C TRP A 126 9.50 31.03 -8.77
N GLY A 127 8.95 31.63 -9.83
CA GLY A 127 9.66 32.49 -10.72
C GLY A 127 10.00 33.85 -10.08
N ASN A 128 10.94 34.59 -10.67
CA ASN A 128 11.38 35.88 -10.14
C ASN A 128 10.27 36.94 -10.08
N SER A 129 9.19 36.78 -10.83
CA SER A 129 8.04 37.70 -10.78
C SER A 129 7.37 37.78 -9.40
N HIS A 130 7.47 36.72 -8.56
CA HIS A 130 6.92 36.71 -7.20
C HIS A 130 7.75 37.53 -6.19
N PHE A 131 9.01 37.82 -6.52
CA PHE A 131 9.95 38.47 -5.59
C PHE A 131 10.14 39.97 -5.88
N ALA A 132 9.33 40.52 -6.80
CA ALA A 132 9.31 41.94 -7.07
C ALA A 132 8.62 42.70 -5.94
N THR A 133 9.37 43.63 -5.33
CA THR A 133 8.83 44.55 -4.29
C THR A 133 9.06 45.99 -4.73
N PRO A 134 8.42 46.99 -4.10
CA PRO A 134 8.66 48.40 -4.39
C PRO A 134 10.14 48.81 -4.24
N THR A 135 10.87 48.19 -3.34
CA THR A 135 12.30 48.43 -3.10
C THR A 135 13.19 47.56 -3.98
N ARG A 136 12.75 46.35 -4.38
CA ARG A 136 13.48 45.41 -5.24
C ARG A 136 12.67 45.16 -6.52
N GLN A 137 12.85 46.03 -7.51
CA GLN A 137 12.08 45.97 -8.77
C GLN A 137 12.65 44.95 -9.78
N VAL A 138 13.91 44.51 -9.61
CA VAL A 138 14.64 43.66 -10.57
C VAL A 138 15.23 42.43 -9.82
N PRO A 139 14.39 41.53 -9.26
CA PRO A 139 14.93 40.31 -8.60
C PRO A 139 15.58 39.40 -9.65
N ARG A 140 16.84 39.03 -9.44
CA ARG A 140 17.64 38.18 -10.35
C ARG A 140 17.68 36.73 -9.91
N PHE A 141 16.75 36.29 -9.09
CA PHE A 141 16.65 34.93 -8.57
C PHE A 141 15.24 34.36 -8.71
N ALA A 142 15.14 33.03 -8.65
CA ALA A 142 13.90 32.26 -8.60
C ALA A 142 14.10 31.08 -7.65
N LYS A 143 13.03 30.57 -7.06
CA LYS A 143 13.14 29.37 -6.22
C LYS A 143 13.32 28.11 -7.07
N ALA A 144 14.18 27.22 -6.58
CA ALA A 144 14.29 25.87 -7.11
C ALA A 144 13.02 25.06 -6.77
N GLY A 145 12.68 24.10 -7.62
CA GLY A 145 11.67 23.09 -7.28
C GLY A 145 12.15 22.19 -6.16
N LEU A 146 11.20 21.75 -5.34
CA LEU A 146 11.48 20.80 -4.26
C LEU A 146 11.54 19.36 -4.79
N PRO A 147 12.36 18.49 -4.20
CA PRO A 147 12.36 17.08 -4.54
C PRO A 147 11.02 16.43 -4.18
N GLY A 148 10.62 15.44 -4.96
CA GLY A 148 9.50 14.57 -4.64
C GLY A 148 9.86 13.58 -3.53
N GLU A 149 8.84 13.07 -2.85
CA GLU A 149 8.99 12.03 -1.84
C GLU A 149 9.48 10.71 -2.48
N ALA A 150 10.24 9.93 -1.71
CA ALA A 150 10.71 8.62 -2.13
C ALA A 150 10.62 7.66 -0.94
N HIS A 151 10.12 6.45 -1.21
CA HIS A 151 10.02 5.38 -0.22
C HIS A 151 10.43 4.04 -0.82
N ASP A 152 11.03 3.21 0.01
CA ASP A 152 11.12 1.78 -0.22
C ASP A 152 9.99 1.12 0.55
N VAL A 153 9.11 0.40 -0.14
CA VAL A 153 7.94 -0.21 0.49
C VAL A 153 7.87 -1.70 0.20
N ILE A 154 7.27 -2.40 1.14
CA ILE A 154 6.92 -3.81 1.00
C ILE A 154 5.40 -3.87 0.80
N LEU A 155 5.00 -4.39 -0.34
CA LEU A 155 3.63 -4.77 -0.61
C LEU A 155 3.44 -6.21 -0.12
N GLU A 156 2.43 -6.44 0.71
CA GLU A 156 2.10 -7.74 1.27
C GLU A 156 0.61 -8.02 1.10
N LEU A 157 0.26 -9.13 0.44
CA LEU A 157 -1.13 -9.55 0.33
C LEU A 157 -1.62 -10.08 1.67
N LYS A 158 -2.65 -9.46 2.20
CA LYS A 158 -3.29 -9.81 3.47
C LYS A 158 -4.29 -10.95 3.33
N LEU A 159 -4.99 -11.00 2.20
CA LEU A 159 -6.03 -11.96 1.89
C LEU A 159 -5.51 -13.02 0.96
N LEU A 160 -5.64 -14.27 1.39
CA LEU A 160 -5.49 -15.41 0.51
C LEU A 160 -6.80 -15.75 -0.18
N ALA A 161 -7.89 -15.76 0.58
CA ALA A 161 -9.21 -16.11 0.09
C ALA A 161 -10.30 -15.54 0.99
N ASP A 162 -11.47 -15.28 0.42
CA ASP A 162 -12.68 -14.95 1.18
C ASP A 162 -13.23 -16.18 1.88
N VAL A 163 -13.09 -17.35 1.22
CA VAL A 163 -13.65 -18.65 1.63
C VAL A 163 -12.55 -19.70 1.70
N GLY A 164 -12.44 -20.38 2.84
CA GLY A 164 -11.57 -21.53 3.01
C GLY A 164 -12.34 -22.85 2.90
N LEU A 165 -11.84 -23.79 2.07
CA LEU A 165 -12.33 -25.17 2.04
C LEU A 165 -11.60 -25.97 3.12
N VAL A 166 -12.36 -26.55 4.04
CA VAL A 166 -11.84 -27.43 5.09
C VAL A 166 -12.49 -28.81 4.99
N GLY A 167 -11.82 -29.83 5.48
CA GLY A 167 -12.32 -31.21 5.44
C GLY A 167 -11.19 -32.21 5.24
N PHE A 168 -11.47 -33.48 5.47
CA PHE A 168 -10.51 -34.59 5.33
C PHE A 168 -9.91 -34.70 3.91
N PRO A 169 -8.77 -35.39 3.72
CA PRO A 169 -8.29 -35.77 2.41
C PRO A 169 -9.35 -36.56 1.65
N ASN A 170 -9.37 -36.43 0.32
CA ASN A 170 -10.25 -37.18 -0.60
C ASN A 170 -11.76 -36.91 -0.47
N VAL A 171 -12.20 -35.98 0.38
CA VAL A 171 -13.63 -35.58 0.46
C VAL A 171 -14.10 -34.77 -0.75
N GLY A 172 -13.20 -34.35 -1.63
CA GLY A 172 -13.49 -33.66 -2.90
C GLY A 172 -13.31 -32.14 -2.87
N LYS A 173 -12.54 -31.56 -1.92
CA LYS A 173 -12.26 -30.12 -1.86
C LYS A 173 -11.69 -29.54 -3.15
N SER A 174 -10.61 -30.14 -3.65
CA SER A 174 -9.94 -29.68 -4.87
C SER A 174 -10.81 -29.87 -6.12
N THR A 175 -11.64 -30.94 -6.15
CA THR A 175 -12.63 -31.15 -7.21
C THR A 175 -13.70 -30.05 -7.14
N LEU A 176 -14.24 -29.77 -5.97
CA LEU A 176 -15.20 -28.68 -5.78
C LEU A 176 -14.61 -27.34 -6.27
N LEU A 177 -13.41 -27.01 -5.83
CA LEU A 177 -12.73 -25.77 -6.25
C LEU A 177 -12.59 -25.70 -7.78
N SER A 178 -12.20 -26.79 -8.43
CA SER A 178 -12.05 -26.83 -9.89
C SER A 178 -13.35 -26.64 -10.65
N VAL A 179 -14.47 -27.13 -10.08
CA VAL A 179 -15.80 -27.04 -10.67
C VAL A 179 -16.41 -25.65 -10.55
N VAL A 180 -16.21 -24.99 -9.40
CA VAL A 180 -16.84 -23.68 -9.14
C VAL A 180 -15.97 -22.50 -9.64
N SER A 181 -14.68 -22.73 -9.92
CA SER A 181 -13.79 -21.70 -10.41
C SER A 181 -13.98 -21.43 -11.92
N LYS A 182 -14.03 -20.15 -12.29
CA LYS A 182 -14.14 -19.71 -13.71
C LYS A 182 -12.89 -20.02 -14.53
N ALA A 183 -11.72 -20.10 -13.90
CA ALA A 183 -10.45 -20.50 -14.50
C ALA A 183 -9.86 -21.65 -13.71
N GLN A 184 -8.95 -22.41 -14.33
CA GLN A 184 -8.24 -23.47 -13.59
C GLN A 184 -7.62 -22.92 -12.30
N PRO A 185 -7.87 -23.56 -11.13
CA PRO A 185 -7.26 -23.15 -9.89
C PRO A 185 -5.76 -23.06 -10.02
N LYS A 186 -5.18 -21.99 -9.47
CA LYS A 186 -3.73 -21.78 -9.52
C LYS A 186 -3.11 -22.25 -8.22
N ILE A 187 -2.07 -23.05 -8.31
CA ILE A 187 -1.23 -23.43 -7.17
C ILE A 187 -0.45 -22.20 -6.74
N ALA A 188 -0.66 -21.77 -5.53
CA ALA A 188 0.07 -20.65 -4.94
C ALA A 188 1.35 -21.19 -4.28
N ASN A 189 2.51 -20.95 -4.90
CA ASN A 189 3.81 -21.36 -4.37
C ASN A 189 4.32 -20.33 -3.37
N TYR A 190 4.17 -20.59 -2.09
CA TYR A 190 4.77 -19.81 -1.01
C TYR A 190 6.15 -20.33 -0.67
N HIS A 191 7.16 -19.48 -0.59
CA HIS A 191 8.55 -19.85 -0.32
C HIS A 191 8.78 -20.45 1.08
N PHE A 192 7.79 -20.35 1.95
CA PHE A 192 7.87 -20.79 3.34
C PHE A 192 6.87 -21.93 3.68
N THR A 193 6.10 -22.43 2.71
CA THR A 193 5.18 -23.55 2.91
C THR A 193 5.58 -24.75 2.08
N THR A 194 5.56 -25.93 2.69
CA THR A 194 5.72 -27.21 1.98
C THR A 194 4.41 -27.66 1.32
N LEU A 195 3.27 -27.08 1.72
CA LEU A 195 1.95 -27.34 1.19
C LEU A 195 1.43 -26.07 0.50
N PHE A 196 1.06 -26.18 -0.75
CA PHE A 196 0.62 -25.06 -1.57
C PHE A 196 -0.91 -25.03 -1.65
N PRO A 197 -1.59 -23.95 -1.21
CA PRO A 197 -3.02 -23.84 -1.39
C PRO A 197 -3.38 -23.65 -2.87
N ASN A 198 -4.46 -24.27 -3.29
CA ASN A 198 -5.04 -24.01 -4.58
C ASN A 198 -6.06 -22.87 -4.44
N LEU A 199 -5.90 -21.81 -5.21
CA LEU A 199 -6.78 -20.67 -5.23
C LEU A 199 -7.65 -20.67 -6.49
N GLY A 200 -8.94 -20.42 -6.34
CA GLY A 200 -9.88 -20.26 -7.43
C GLY A 200 -10.74 -19.03 -7.28
N VAL A 201 -10.91 -18.27 -8.36
CA VAL A 201 -11.88 -17.17 -8.39
C VAL A 201 -13.23 -17.73 -8.78
N VAL A 202 -14.18 -17.62 -7.88
CA VAL A 202 -15.57 -18.07 -8.06
C VAL A 202 -16.40 -16.89 -8.48
N TRP A 203 -17.03 -17.01 -9.65
CA TRP A 203 -17.93 -16.01 -10.18
C TRP A 203 -19.39 -16.38 -9.88
N VAL A 204 -20.14 -15.45 -9.35
CA VAL A 204 -21.55 -15.67 -8.97
C VAL A 204 -22.48 -15.08 -10.02
N GLU A 205 -22.35 -13.78 -10.25
CA GLU A 205 -23.09 -12.98 -11.23
C GLU A 205 -22.33 -11.70 -11.57
N ASP A 206 -22.86 -10.86 -12.47
CA ASP A 206 -22.18 -9.66 -12.89
C ASP A 206 -21.84 -8.71 -11.70
N GLY A 207 -20.55 -8.50 -11.49
CA GLY A 207 -20.03 -7.69 -10.41
C GLY A 207 -19.84 -8.40 -9.07
N VAL A 208 -20.25 -9.69 -8.94
CA VAL A 208 -20.11 -10.46 -7.71
C VAL A 208 -19.18 -11.66 -7.93
N SER A 209 -18.03 -11.61 -7.30
CA SER A 209 -17.06 -12.71 -7.27
C SER A 209 -16.34 -12.76 -5.93
N PHE A 210 -15.82 -13.92 -5.55
CA PHE A 210 -15.00 -14.11 -4.37
C PHE A 210 -13.89 -15.13 -4.64
N VAL A 211 -12.85 -15.11 -3.80
CA VAL A 211 -11.73 -16.06 -3.89
C VAL A 211 -11.97 -17.19 -2.91
N MET A 212 -11.85 -18.42 -3.40
CA MET A 212 -11.94 -19.64 -2.60
C MET A 212 -10.59 -20.35 -2.60
N ALA A 213 -10.16 -20.80 -1.42
CA ALA A 213 -8.91 -21.54 -1.24
C ALA A 213 -9.18 -22.97 -0.79
N ASP A 214 -8.57 -23.94 -1.46
CA ASP A 214 -8.42 -25.29 -0.94
C ASP A 214 -7.22 -25.32 0.00
N ILE A 215 -7.47 -25.64 1.26
CA ILE A 215 -6.50 -25.61 2.34
C ILE A 215 -6.07 -27.06 2.64
N PRO A 216 -4.98 -27.55 2.02
CA PRO A 216 -4.48 -28.88 2.31
C PRO A 216 -3.78 -28.90 3.68
N GLY A 217 -3.88 -30.01 4.40
CA GLY A 217 -3.01 -30.30 5.54
C GLY A 217 -3.46 -29.79 6.91
N ILE A 218 -4.73 -29.48 7.11
CA ILE A 218 -5.24 -29.25 8.48
C ILE A 218 -5.13 -30.52 9.34
N ILE A 219 -5.12 -31.71 8.73
CA ILE A 219 -5.33 -32.98 9.42
C ILE A 219 -4.08 -33.86 9.56
N GLU A 220 -3.00 -33.64 8.82
CA GLU A 220 -1.82 -34.50 8.89
C GLU A 220 -0.69 -33.89 9.72
N GLY A 221 -0.78 -34.01 11.07
CA GLY A 221 0.37 -33.81 11.96
C GLY A 221 0.57 -32.38 12.50
N ALA A 222 -0.41 -31.49 12.46
CA ALA A 222 -0.31 -30.16 13.06
C ALA A 222 -0.10 -30.22 14.59
N SER A 223 -0.54 -31.30 15.26
CA SER A 223 -0.37 -31.53 16.71
C SER A 223 0.98 -32.11 17.11
N GLU A 224 1.78 -32.62 16.18
CA GLU A 224 3.07 -33.29 16.49
C GLU A 224 4.32 -32.41 16.38
N GLY A 225 4.19 -31.09 16.33
CA GLY A 225 5.31 -30.16 16.58
C GLY A 225 6.35 -30.04 15.47
N ALA A 226 6.12 -30.56 14.27
CA ALA A 226 7.00 -30.33 13.13
C ALA A 226 6.64 -28.99 12.46
N GLY A 227 7.11 -27.91 12.99
CA GLY A 227 7.29 -26.51 12.50
C GLY A 227 6.62 -25.96 11.22
N LEU A 228 5.75 -26.69 10.55
CA LEU A 228 5.18 -26.41 9.23
C LEU A 228 3.78 -25.75 9.27
N GLY A 229 3.14 -25.74 10.44
CA GLY A 229 1.75 -25.30 10.58
C GLY A 229 1.56 -23.80 10.79
N HIS A 230 2.39 -23.14 11.56
CA HIS A 230 2.11 -21.78 12.05
C HIS A 230 2.09 -20.69 10.98
N ASP A 231 2.97 -20.74 9.97
CA ASP A 231 3.00 -19.69 8.94
C ASP A 231 1.91 -19.89 7.88
N PHE A 232 1.56 -21.14 7.58
CA PHE A 232 0.49 -21.47 6.64
C PHE A 232 -0.90 -21.17 7.23
N LEU A 233 -1.09 -21.46 8.50
CA LEU A 233 -2.35 -21.27 9.21
C LEU A 233 -2.65 -19.80 9.52
N ARG A 234 -1.65 -18.91 9.56
CA ARG A 234 -1.86 -17.45 9.49
C ARG A 234 -2.63 -17.00 8.27
N HIS A 235 -2.61 -17.77 7.20
CA HIS A 235 -3.31 -17.44 5.96
C HIS A 235 -4.76 -17.93 5.99
N VAL A 236 -5.04 -19.03 6.71
CA VAL A 236 -6.40 -19.51 6.97
C VAL A 236 -7.14 -18.60 7.94
N ASP A 237 -6.43 -18.00 8.89
CA ASP A 237 -6.97 -16.98 9.79
C ASP A 237 -7.54 -15.75 9.06
N ARG A 238 -7.32 -15.65 7.77
CA ARG A 238 -7.77 -14.53 6.94
C ARG A 238 -8.98 -14.84 6.08
N CYS A 239 -9.51 -16.09 6.09
CA CYS A 239 -10.78 -16.42 5.44
C CYS A 239 -11.95 -15.89 6.28
N ARG A 240 -12.94 -15.30 5.64
CA ARG A 240 -14.14 -14.76 6.30
C ARG A 240 -15.18 -15.81 6.57
N LEU A 241 -15.22 -16.86 5.76
CA LEU A 241 -16.19 -17.95 5.77
C LEU A 241 -15.47 -19.27 5.52
N LEU A 242 -15.91 -20.34 6.17
CA LEU A 242 -15.43 -21.69 5.91
C LEU A 242 -16.51 -22.50 5.19
N VAL A 243 -16.09 -23.29 4.19
CA VAL A 243 -16.94 -24.35 3.60
C VAL A 243 -16.34 -25.68 4.02
N HIS A 244 -17.04 -26.34 4.94
CA HIS A 244 -16.65 -27.64 5.45
C HIS A 244 -17.19 -28.75 4.55
N VAL A 245 -16.33 -29.38 3.79
CA VAL A 245 -16.68 -30.44 2.85
C VAL A 245 -16.60 -31.80 3.54
N VAL A 246 -17.71 -32.50 3.62
CA VAL A 246 -17.82 -33.81 4.27
C VAL A 246 -18.27 -34.87 3.24
N ASP A 247 -17.60 -36.01 3.20
CA ASP A 247 -17.97 -37.16 2.35
C ASP A 247 -19.09 -37.98 3.01
N VAL A 248 -20.29 -37.93 2.44
CA VAL A 248 -21.44 -38.65 2.98
C VAL A 248 -21.57 -40.08 2.42
N SER A 249 -20.81 -40.41 1.39
CA SER A 249 -20.85 -41.75 0.77
C SER A 249 -20.25 -42.85 1.65
N GLY A 250 -19.38 -42.48 2.60
CA GLY A 250 -18.63 -43.46 3.39
C GLY A 250 -17.57 -44.22 2.60
N SER A 251 -17.16 -43.72 1.41
CA SER A 251 -16.22 -44.38 0.50
C SER A 251 -14.85 -44.68 1.11
N GLU A 252 -14.47 -43.91 2.11
CA GLU A 252 -13.18 -44.07 2.84
C GLU A 252 -13.33 -44.89 4.14
N GLY A 253 -14.47 -45.45 4.40
CA GLY A 253 -14.75 -46.23 5.62
C GLY A 253 -14.89 -45.37 6.89
N ARG A 254 -15.13 -44.07 6.76
CA ARG A 254 -15.32 -43.11 7.84
C ARG A 254 -16.77 -42.72 8.00
N TYR A 255 -17.14 -42.20 9.19
CA TYR A 255 -18.45 -41.71 9.51
C TYR A 255 -18.53 -40.20 9.37
N PRO A 256 -19.48 -39.66 8.56
CA PRO A 256 -19.54 -38.20 8.28
C PRO A 256 -19.67 -37.31 9.52
N VAL A 257 -20.39 -37.74 10.56
CA VAL A 257 -20.54 -36.98 11.81
C VAL A 257 -19.22 -36.92 12.57
N GLU A 258 -18.49 -38.04 12.66
CA GLU A 258 -17.18 -38.09 13.33
C GLU A 258 -16.15 -37.25 12.58
N ASP A 259 -16.16 -37.30 11.26
CA ASP A 259 -15.30 -36.47 10.41
C ASP A 259 -15.56 -34.96 10.62
N PHE A 260 -16.84 -34.57 10.69
CA PHE A 260 -17.24 -33.19 10.97
C PHE A 260 -16.73 -32.71 12.33
N ASP A 261 -16.96 -33.50 13.38
CA ASP A 261 -16.55 -33.16 14.74
C ASP A 261 -15.04 -33.12 14.90
N ALA A 262 -14.33 -34.07 14.27
CA ALA A 262 -12.84 -34.10 14.31
C ALA A 262 -12.23 -32.84 13.70
N ILE A 263 -12.71 -32.38 12.54
CA ILE A 263 -12.23 -31.14 11.90
C ILE A 263 -12.54 -29.93 12.78
N ASN A 264 -13.72 -29.82 13.34
CA ASN A 264 -14.06 -28.69 14.21
C ASN A 264 -13.21 -28.68 15.51
N ALA A 265 -12.90 -29.87 16.05
CA ALA A 265 -12.00 -29.98 17.19
C ALA A 265 -10.56 -29.51 16.82
N GLU A 266 -10.08 -29.89 15.65
CA GLU A 266 -8.76 -29.47 15.15
C GLU A 266 -8.70 -27.97 14.88
N LEU A 267 -9.73 -27.38 14.23
CA LEU A 267 -9.85 -25.93 14.04
C LEU A 267 -9.79 -25.19 15.38
N LYS A 268 -10.49 -25.69 16.40
CA LYS A 268 -10.53 -25.10 17.74
C LYS A 268 -9.20 -25.22 18.46
N GLN A 269 -8.52 -26.35 18.32
CA GLN A 269 -7.19 -26.55 18.91
C GLN A 269 -6.14 -25.62 18.27
N TYR A 270 -6.31 -25.35 17.00
CA TYR A 270 -5.41 -24.51 16.24
C TYR A 270 -5.60 -23.02 16.54
N SER A 271 -6.81 -22.48 16.33
CA SER A 271 -7.17 -21.09 16.59
C SER A 271 -8.63 -21.03 17.04
N PRO A 272 -8.90 -20.54 18.25
CA PRO A 272 -10.27 -20.31 18.71
C PRO A 272 -11.05 -19.40 17.75
N ASP A 273 -10.39 -18.34 17.23
CA ASP A 273 -10.99 -17.37 16.31
C ASP A 273 -11.41 -18.03 14.98
N LEU A 274 -10.65 -19.03 14.52
CA LEU A 274 -10.97 -19.76 13.30
C LEU A 274 -12.16 -20.71 13.50
N ALA A 275 -12.26 -21.32 14.66
CA ALA A 275 -13.37 -22.20 15.01
C ALA A 275 -14.71 -21.45 15.19
N GLU A 276 -14.65 -20.17 15.57
CA GLU A 276 -15.84 -19.31 15.72
C GLU A 276 -16.34 -18.72 14.40
N ARG A 277 -15.61 -18.91 13.30
CA ARG A 277 -16.02 -18.38 12.00
C ARG A 277 -17.27 -19.05 11.48
N PRO A 278 -18.12 -18.29 10.75
CA PRO A 278 -19.28 -18.84 10.07
C PRO A 278 -18.87 -19.97 9.13
N GLN A 279 -19.65 -21.06 9.17
CA GLN A 279 -19.40 -22.25 8.36
C GLN A 279 -20.65 -22.64 7.56
N ILE A 280 -20.42 -23.13 6.33
CA ILE A 280 -21.41 -23.87 5.55
C ILE A 280 -20.90 -25.31 5.43
N VAL A 281 -21.76 -26.28 5.74
CA VAL A 281 -21.40 -27.69 5.59
C VAL A 281 -21.86 -28.17 4.22
N ALA A 282 -20.93 -28.64 3.40
CA ALA A 282 -21.18 -29.20 2.09
C ALA A 282 -21.09 -30.73 2.18
N ALA A 283 -22.26 -31.41 2.23
CA ALA A 283 -22.36 -32.84 2.18
C ALA A 283 -22.09 -33.32 0.74
N ASN A 284 -20.86 -33.73 0.49
CA ASN A 284 -20.39 -34.07 -0.86
C ASN A 284 -20.48 -35.57 -1.15
N LYS A 285 -20.46 -35.92 -2.44
CA LYS A 285 -20.56 -37.27 -3.01
C LYS A 285 -21.93 -37.90 -2.82
N VAL A 286 -23.00 -37.10 -2.85
CA VAL A 286 -24.39 -37.61 -2.75
C VAL A 286 -24.78 -38.53 -3.94
N ASP A 287 -24.04 -38.38 -5.08
CA ASP A 287 -24.24 -39.19 -6.29
C ASP A 287 -23.91 -40.69 -6.11
N ILE A 288 -23.00 -40.99 -5.18
CA ILE A 288 -22.56 -42.36 -4.86
C ILE A 288 -22.98 -42.81 -3.47
N LEU A 289 -23.88 -42.05 -2.81
CA LEU A 289 -24.42 -42.43 -1.51
C LEU A 289 -25.29 -43.70 -1.66
N PRO A 290 -25.02 -44.76 -0.87
CA PRO A 290 -25.87 -45.98 -0.91
C PRO A 290 -27.29 -45.65 -0.54
N PRO A 291 -28.32 -46.25 -1.22
CA PRO A 291 -29.74 -45.96 -0.96
C PRO A 291 -30.19 -46.24 0.47
N ASP A 292 -29.54 -47.21 1.11
CA ASP A 292 -29.88 -47.67 2.48
C ASP A 292 -29.07 -46.96 3.56
N SER A 293 -28.23 -45.97 3.17
CA SER A 293 -27.37 -45.23 4.12
C SER A 293 -28.13 -44.10 4.79
N ASP A 294 -28.04 -44.02 6.11
CA ASP A 294 -28.60 -42.94 6.93
C ASP A 294 -27.53 -41.83 7.23
N ASN A 295 -26.36 -41.93 6.63
CA ASN A 295 -25.24 -41.02 6.84
C ASN A 295 -25.62 -39.53 6.64
N LEU A 296 -26.36 -39.24 5.56
CA LEU A 296 -26.77 -37.87 5.23
C LEU A 296 -27.78 -37.33 6.26
N GLU A 297 -28.77 -38.11 6.65
CA GLU A 297 -29.78 -37.72 7.64
C GLU A 297 -29.17 -37.50 9.03
N ARG A 298 -28.26 -38.37 9.43
CA ARG A 298 -27.51 -38.20 10.69
C ARG A 298 -26.66 -36.95 10.68
N LEU A 299 -25.90 -36.72 9.61
CA LEU A 299 -25.07 -35.51 9.47
C LEU A 299 -25.97 -34.27 9.49
N ARG A 300 -27.07 -34.26 8.75
CA ARG A 300 -28.04 -33.17 8.70
C ARG A 300 -28.56 -32.83 10.09
N SER A 301 -29.07 -33.82 10.80
CA SER A 301 -29.62 -33.62 12.14
C SER A 301 -28.59 -33.08 13.13
N HIS A 302 -27.36 -33.57 13.05
CA HIS A 302 -26.25 -33.12 13.91
C HIS A 302 -25.84 -31.69 13.61
N VAL A 303 -25.63 -31.37 12.34
CA VAL A 303 -25.17 -30.06 11.88
C VAL A 303 -26.22 -28.96 12.12
N GLU A 304 -27.49 -29.24 11.86
CA GLU A 304 -28.58 -28.30 12.10
C GLU A 304 -28.83 -28.08 13.61
N ALA A 305 -28.64 -29.08 14.45
CA ALA A 305 -28.69 -28.93 15.91
C ALA A 305 -27.59 -28.00 16.45
N LEU A 306 -26.45 -27.91 15.76
CA LEU A 306 -25.37 -26.98 16.06
C LEU A 306 -25.55 -25.58 15.41
N GLY A 307 -26.63 -25.39 14.64
CA GLY A 307 -26.95 -24.11 14.01
C GLY A 307 -26.24 -23.82 12.68
N TYR A 308 -25.57 -24.81 12.09
CA TYR A 308 -24.95 -24.65 10.77
C TYR A 308 -25.92 -24.96 9.63
N THR A 309 -25.65 -24.37 8.46
CA THR A 309 -26.38 -24.67 7.22
C THR A 309 -25.70 -25.84 6.51
N LEU A 310 -26.49 -26.87 6.17
CA LEU A 310 -26.01 -28.00 5.37
C LEU A 310 -26.59 -27.92 3.95
N LEU A 311 -25.73 -28.12 2.96
CA LEU A 311 -26.10 -28.21 1.54
C LEU A 311 -25.58 -29.53 0.96
N GLU A 312 -26.47 -30.22 0.24
CA GLU A 312 -26.15 -31.46 -0.47
C GLU A 312 -25.49 -31.13 -1.81
N ILE A 313 -24.34 -31.71 -2.07
CA ILE A 313 -23.62 -31.51 -3.33
C ILE A 313 -23.02 -32.79 -3.88
N SER A 314 -22.87 -32.83 -5.18
CA SER A 314 -21.87 -33.69 -5.84
C SER A 314 -20.96 -32.81 -6.69
N ALA A 315 -19.75 -32.63 -6.23
CA ALA A 315 -18.76 -31.87 -6.98
C ALA A 315 -18.46 -32.55 -8.34
N ALA A 316 -18.36 -33.87 -8.37
CA ALA A 316 -18.10 -34.64 -9.58
C ALA A 316 -19.23 -34.58 -10.61
N ALA A 317 -20.50 -34.62 -10.13
CA ALA A 317 -21.69 -34.57 -10.98
C ALA A 317 -22.21 -33.14 -11.21
N HIS A 318 -21.53 -32.11 -10.69
CA HIS A 318 -21.95 -30.69 -10.74
C HIS A 318 -23.36 -30.43 -10.14
N GLN A 319 -23.79 -31.25 -9.19
CA GLN A 319 -25.08 -31.08 -8.52
C GLN A 319 -24.94 -30.23 -7.25
N GLY A 320 -25.90 -29.34 -6.97
CA GLY A 320 -25.91 -28.49 -5.77
C GLY A 320 -24.80 -27.43 -5.68
N THR A 321 -23.80 -27.49 -6.56
CA THR A 321 -22.62 -26.60 -6.50
C THR A 321 -22.98 -25.13 -6.72
N ARG A 322 -23.98 -24.85 -7.59
CA ARG A 322 -24.44 -23.48 -7.85
C ARG A 322 -25.19 -22.88 -6.65
N GLU A 323 -25.95 -23.73 -5.93
CA GLU A 323 -26.62 -23.32 -4.70
C GLU A 323 -25.64 -23.01 -3.59
N LEU A 324 -24.62 -23.85 -3.45
CA LEU A 324 -23.51 -23.61 -2.53
C LEU A 324 -22.82 -22.25 -2.81
N VAL A 325 -22.49 -21.97 -4.08
CA VAL A 325 -21.85 -20.70 -4.48
C VAL A 325 -22.73 -19.50 -4.16
N LYS A 326 -24.05 -19.57 -4.45
CA LYS A 326 -24.99 -18.50 -4.12
C LYS A 326 -25.11 -18.28 -2.62
N LYS A 327 -25.27 -19.37 -1.83
CA LYS A 327 -25.38 -19.28 -0.37
C LYS A 327 -24.10 -18.72 0.25
N THR A 328 -22.94 -19.14 -0.27
CA THR A 328 -21.64 -18.60 0.13
C THR A 328 -21.55 -17.08 -0.11
N ALA A 329 -21.93 -16.61 -1.30
CA ALA A 329 -21.94 -15.19 -1.64
C ALA A 329 -22.92 -14.39 -0.75
N GLU A 330 -24.12 -14.92 -0.50
CA GLU A 330 -25.11 -14.33 0.40
C GLU A 330 -24.52 -14.14 1.80
N MET A 331 -23.93 -15.18 2.38
CA MET A 331 -23.32 -15.10 3.70
C MET A 331 -22.13 -14.12 3.73
N LEU A 332 -21.27 -14.12 2.70
CA LEU A 332 -20.15 -13.17 2.60
C LEU A 332 -20.62 -11.72 2.54
N SER A 333 -21.78 -11.44 1.93
CA SER A 333 -22.33 -10.07 1.84
C SER A 333 -22.79 -9.52 3.20
N VAL A 334 -23.18 -10.38 4.13
CA VAL A 334 -23.65 -10.01 5.48
C VAL A 334 -22.48 -9.96 6.48
N LEU A 335 -21.41 -10.70 6.23
CA LEU A 335 -20.26 -10.72 7.11
C LEU A 335 -19.50 -9.39 7.08
N PRO A 336 -18.97 -8.94 8.24
CA PRO A 336 -18.16 -7.73 8.28
C PRO A 336 -16.99 -7.85 7.30
N PRO A 337 -16.56 -6.74 6.70
CA PRO A 337 -15.37 -6.73 5.86
C PRO A 337 -14.16 -7.19 6.69
N VAL A 338 -13.16 -7.71 5.99
CA VAL A 338 -11.90 -8.13 6.62
C VAL A 338 -11.35 -6.99 7.47
N THR A 339 -10.77 -7.33 8.64
CA THR A 339 -10.13 -6.36 9.54
C THR A 339 -9.24 -5.40 8.74
N VAL A 340 -9.60 -4.14 8.73
CA VAL A 340 -8.79 -3.07 8.12
C VAL A 340 -7.78 -2.64 9.17
N TYR A 341 -6.49 -2.67 8.82
CA TYR A 341 -5.45 -2.16 9.70
C TYR A 341 -5.37 -0.65 9.58
N GLU A 342 -5.30 0.01 10.72
CA GLU A 342 -5.04 1.45 10.74
C GLU A 342 -3.57 1.72 10.39
N PRO A 343 -3.29 2.83 9.70
CA PRO A 343 -1.92 3.25 9.43
C PRO A 343 -1.15 3.50 10.73
N GLU A 344 0.01 2.89 10.88
CA GLU A 344 0.93 3.07 12.02
C GLU A 344 2.06 4.04 11.66
N TYR A 345 2.35 4.15 10.36
CA TYR A 345 3.45 4.94 9.85
C TYR A 345 3.22 6.44 10.05
N VAL A 346 4.11 7.07 10.79
CA VAL A 346 4.18 8.52 10.93
C VAL A 346 5.29 9.04 10.01
N PRO A 347 4.97 9.86 9.00
CA PRO A 347 5.98 10.45 8.14
C PRO A 347 7.05 11.16 8.98
N LYS A 348 8.29 10.70 8.90
CA LYS A 348 9.40 11.42 9.54
C LYS A 348 9.55 12.76 8.83
N ALA A 349 9.53 13.84 9.59
CA ALA A 349 9.94 15.12 9.04
C ALA A 349 11.33 14.95 8.39
N PRO A 350 11.58 15.55 7.21
CA PRO A 350 12.87 15.42 6.55
C PRO A 350 13.98 15.78 7.54
N VAL A 351 14.88 14.84 7.78
CA VAL A 351 16.06 15.11 8.60
C VAL A 351 16.91 16.10 7.82
N ILE A 352 16.91 17.35 8.31
CA ILE A 352 17.73 18.39 7.75
C ILE A 352 19.13 18.14 8.28
N ASP A 353 20.05 17.68 7.42
CA ASP A 353 21.45 17.50 7.79
C ASP A 353 22.11 18.87 7.93
N ALA A 354 22.00 19.45 9.11
CA ALA A 354 22.61 20.72 9.46
C ALA A 354 24.14 20.64 9.61
N SER A 355 24.71 19.42 9.54
CA SER A 355 26.15 19.21 9.60
C SER A 355 26.85 19.47 8.25
N ALA A 356 26.08 19.54 7.15
CA ALA A 356 26.64 19.89 5.85
C ALA A 356 27.30 21.29 5.91
N PRO A 357 28.49 21.44 5.34
CA PRO A 357 29.22 22.69 5.43
C PRO A 357 28.45 23.84 4.78
N LEU A 358 28.41 24.98 5.49
CA LEU A 358 27.91 26.23 4.93
C LEU A 358 29.08 26.92 4.20
N ASP A 359 28.80 27.44 3.02
CA ASP A 359 29.70 28.40 2.34
C ASP A 359 29.36 29.79 2.86
N ILE A 360 30.28 30.38 3.60
CA ILE A 360 30.14 31.71 4.21
C ILE A 360 31.28 32.58 3.71
N HIS A 361 30.91 33.64 3.03
CA HIS A 361 31.90 34.63 2.57
C HIS A 361 31.33 36.05 2.67
N ARG A 362 32.21 37.04 2.65
CA ARG A 362 31.83 38.46 2.69
C ARG A 362 32.10 39.08 1.33
N GLU A 363 31.09 39.76 0.77
CA GLU A 363 31.24 40.52 -0.48
C GLU A 363 31.95 41.87 -0.25
N ASP A 364 32.39 42.50 -1.34
CA ASP A 364 33.12 43.79 -1.32
C ASP A 364 32.25 44.94 -0.76
N ASP A 365 30.93 44.82 -0.80
CA ASP A 365 29.97 45.78 -0.23
C ASP A 365 29.74 45.60 1.27
N GLY A 366 30.37 44.58 1.88
CA GLY A 366 30.27 44.28 3.29
C GLY A 366 29.18 43.27 3.66
N THR A 367 28.36 42.80 2.70
CA THR A 367 27.27 41.82 2.94
C THR A 367 27.85 40.43 3.14
N TRP A 368 27.37 39.74 4.16
CA TRP A 368 27.66 38.32 4.41
C TRP A 368 26.78 37.42 3.58
N ILE A 369 27.33 36.66 2.65
CA ILE A 369 26.63 35.67 1.86
C ILE A 369 26.80 34.33 2.54
N VAL A 370 25.67 33.64 2.77
CA VAL A 370 25.65 32.30 3.35
C VAL A 370 24.82 31.36 2.49
N GLU A 371 25.46 30.32 2.00
CA GLU A 371 24.86 29.28 1.18
C GLU A 371 25.11 27.89 1.76
N GLY A 372 24.19 26.96 1.53
CA GLY A 372 24.36 25.58 1.94
C GLY A 372 23.14 24.71 1.62
N PRO A 373 23.36 23.42 1.35
CA PRO A 373 22.27 22.52 0.93
C PRO A 373 21.11 22.47 1.92
N TRP A 374 21.42 22.38 3.23
CA TRP A 374 20.39 22.31 4.26
C TRP A 374 19.65 23.66 4.43
N LEU A 375 20.36 24.77 4.32
CA LEU A 375 19.78 26.12 4.42
C LEU A 375 18.77 26.34 3.29
N ARG A 376 19.15 25.95 2.06
CA ARG A 376 18.26 26.01 0.90
C ARG A 376 16.99 25.18 1.09
N GLN A 377 17.11 23.99 1.69
CA GLN A 377 15.99 23.12 1.98
C GLN A 377 15.06 23.71 3.04
N VAL A 378 15.62 24.26 4.12
CA VAL A 378 14.86 24.95 5.17
C VAL A 378 14.10 26.14 4.60
N MET A 379 14.79 27.02 3.87
CA MET A 379 14.19 28.21 3.26
C MET A 379 13.07 27.86 2.28
N GLY A 380 13.20 26.74 1.55
CA GLY A 380 12.15 26.25 0.65
C GLY A 380 10.80 26.00 1.36
N ASN A 381 10.84 25.69 2.64
CA ASN A 381 9.67 25.40 3.47
C ASN A 381 9.12 26.61 4.24
N VAL A 382 9.84 27.74 4.23
CA VAL A 382 9.46 28.93 5.00
C VAL A 382 8.58 29.86 4.17
N ASN A 383 7.45 30.23 4.73
CA ASN A 383 6.66 31.33 4.21
C ASN A 383 7.11 32.65 4.87
N PHE A 384 8.02 33.40 4.23
CA PHE A 384 8.56 34.64 4.77
C PHE A 384 7.53 35.78 4.90
N ALA A 385 6.31 35.64 4.36
CA ALA A 385 5.24 36.57 4.58
C ALA A 385 4.51 36.33 5.92
N ASP A 386 4.63 35.13 6.49
CA ASP A 386 4.00 34.74 7.72
C ASP A 386 4.93 34.87 8.93
N TYR A 387 4.42 35.47 10.00
CA TYR A 387 5.22 35.72 11.21
C TYR A 387 5.66 34.45 11.93
N GLU A 388 4.77 33.46 12.06
CA GLU A 388 5.08 32.21 12.76
C GLU A 388 6.13 31.39 11.99
N SER A 389 6.03 31.37 10.66
CA SER A 389 7.02 30.71 9.80
C SER A 389 8.41 31.33 9.91
N ARG A 390 8.49 32.67 10.03
CA ARG A 390 9.77 33.38 10.26
C ARG A 390 10.35 33.06 11.63
N MET A 391 9.52 33.03 12.68
CA MET A 391 9.96 32.66 14.03
C MET A 391 10.47 31.21 14.09
N TRP A 392 9.79 30.29 13.40
CA TRP A 392 10.28 28.92 13.27
C TRP A 392 11.63 28.87 12.54
N PHE A 393 11.79 29.65 11.48
CA PHE A 393 13.05 29.73 10.72
C PHE A 393 14.20 30.26 11.58
N ASP A 394 14.01 31.35 12.30
CA ASP A 394 14.97 31.89 13.25
C ASP A 394 15.38 30.87 14.31
N LYS A 395 14.41 30.16 14.88
CA LYS A 395 14.66 29.08 15.83
C LYS A 395 15.52 27.97 15.20
N VAL A 396 15.22 27.53 13.98
CA VAL A 396 16.01 26.49 13.29
C VAL A 396 17.44 26.97 13.06
N LEU A 397 17.65 28.22 12.67
CA LEU A 397 18.99 28.79 12.51
C LEU A 397 19.76 28.79 13.84
N ARG A 398 19.13 29.20 14.95
CA ARG A 398 19.73 29.21 16.30
C ARG A 398 20.07 27.80 16.78
N ASP A 399 19.12 26.88 16.69
CA ASP A 399 19.29 25.49 17.17
C ASP A 399 20.41 24.73 16.41
N ASN A 400 20.72 25.15 15.18
CA ASN A 400 21.78 24.56 14.36
C ASN A 400 23.11 25.37 14.41
N GLY A 401 23.25 26.33 15.33
CA GLY A 401 24.49 27.05 15.53
C GLY A 401 24.88 27.98 14.38
N PHE A 402 23.91 28.39 13.55
CA PHE A 402 24.14 29.27 12.41
C PHE A 402 24.75 30.62 12.83
N PHE A 403 24.15 31.28 13.80
CA PHE A 403 24.62 32.57 14.30
C PHE A 403 25.98 32.46 14.99
N GLN A 404 26.23 31.35 15.70
CA GLN A 404 27.51 31.07 16.33
C GLN A 404 28.65 31.00 15.31
N LYS A 405 28.42 30.37 14.14
CA LYS A 405 29.42 30.33 13.06
C LYS A 405 29.72 31.72 12.48
N LEU A 406 28.68 32.55 12.32
CA LEU A 406 28.88 33.93 11.85
C LEU A 406 29.66 34.78 12.87
N GLU A 407 29.39 34.62 14.16
CA GLU A 407 30.12 35.28 15.24
C GLU A 407 31.61 34.86 15.26
N GLU A 408 31.90 33.56 15.07
CA GLU A 408 33.26 33.02 14.94
C GLU A 408 34.04 33.64 13.74
N MET A 409 33.29 33.96 12.67
CA MET A 409 33.86 34.62 11.48
C MET A 409 33.95 36.14 11.59
N GLY A 410 33.41 36.73 12.68
CA GLY A 410 33.60 38.13 13.00
C GLY A 410 32.50 39.07 12.53
N ILE A 411 31.26 38.59 12.37
CA ILE A 411 30.09 39.44 12.08
C ILE A 411 29.87 40.45 13.20
N GLN A 412 29.46 41.63 12.83
CA GLN A 412 29.20 42.73 13.77
C GLN A 412 27.70 43.11 13.76
N ASP A 413 27.23 43.70 14.84
CA ASP A 413 25.89 44.21 14.98
C ASP A 413 25.59 45.26 13.89
N GLY A 414 24.54 45.07 13.13
CA GLY A 414 24.19 45.91 11.98
C GLY A 414 24.71 45.42 10.62
N ASP A 415 25.54 44.36 10.58
CA ASP A 415 25.96 43.75 9.31
C ASP A 415 24.76 43.10 8.60
N ILE A 416 24.75 43.19 7.27
CA ILE A 416 23.72 42.55 6.44
C ILE A 416 24.12 41.11 6.14
N VAL A 417 23.22 40.19 6.38
CA VAL A 417 23.35 38.77 6.04
C VAL A 417 22.36 38.43 4.94
N SER A 418 22.87 37.89 3.85
CA SER A 418 22.09 37.40 2.71
C SER A 418 22.12 35.87 2.67
N LEU A 419 20.93 35.26 2.80
CA LEU A 419 20.69 33.83 2.67
C LEU A 419 20.02 33.62 1.32
N TYR A 420 20.77 33.33 0.27
CA TYR A 420 20.27 33.29 -1.12
C TYR A 420 19.50 34.59 -1.48
N ASP A 421 18.25 34.67 -1.13
CA ASP A 421 17.34 35.73 -1.53
C ASP A 421 16.71 36.47 -0.33
N PHE A 422 17.04 36.05 0.86
CA PHE A 422 16.54 36.63 2.11
C PHE A 422 17.65 37.40 2.82
N GLU A 423 17.48 38.68 2.91
CA GLU A 423 18.42 39.58 3.59
C GLU A 423 17.82 40.01 4.93
N PHE A 424 18.67 40.03 5.93
CA PHE A 424 18.33 40.58 7.24
C PHE A 424 19.57 41.26 7.87
N GLU A 425 19.29 42.21 8.72
CA GLU A 425 20.31 42.85 9.55
C GLU A 425 20.58 41.98 10.78
N TYR A 426 21.88 41.65 10.99
CA TYR A 426 22.28 40.89 12.16
C TYR A 426 22.15 41.77 13.41
N GLN A 427 21.45 41.28 14.42
CA GLN A 427 21.30 41.82 15.75
C GLN A 427 21.61 40.73 16.77
N ARG A 428 22.56 41.04 17.66
CA ARG A 428 23.08 40.09 18.65
C ARG A 428 22.05 39.71 19.72
#